data_e688828ad29ef036055a26bea26caf89
#
_entry.id   e688828ad29ef036055a26bea26caf89
#
_cell.length_a   1.000
_cell.length_b   1.000
_cell.length_c   1.000
_cell.angle_alpha   90.00
_cell.angle_beta   90.00
_cell.angle_gamma   90.00
#
_symmetry.space_group_name_H-M   'P 1'
#
loop_
_entity.id
_entity.type
_entity.pdbx_description
1 polymer ?
#
loop_
_entity_poly.entity_id
_entity_poly.type
_entity_poly.pdbx_seq_one_letter_code
_entity_poly.pdbx_strand_id
1 'polypeptide(L)'
;MRPRQIRRIFFAELFRLVRVVWPILSGVLLAMVGPGLLIGHIEGWRIVDALYFTFVTGLTIGYGDLTPRHVVSRLLAVMIGFAGIVLTGLVAAVSVEALRAAGRDSTQ
;
A
#
# COMPACT_ATOMS: atom_id res chain seq x y z
N MET A 1 0.68 7.87 31.72
CA MET A 1 1.57 8.48 30.70
C MET A 1 0.82 9.55 29.91
N ARG A 2 1.48 10.63 29.58
CA ARG A 2 0.84 11.72 28.84
C ARG A 2 0.53 11.33 27.42
N PRO A 3 -0.61 11.72 26.84
CA PRO A 3 -0.94 11.39 25.46
C PRO A 3 0.12 11.81 24.43
N ARG A 4 0.81 12.92 24.71
CA ARG A 4 1.90 13.40 23.84
C ARG A 4 3.06 12.42 23.77
N GLN A 5 3.41 11.78 24.89
CA GLN A 5 4.48 10.79 24.95
C GLN A 5 4.12 9.51 24.20
N ILE A 6 2.89 9.05 24.36
CA ILE A 6 2.39 7.87 23.64
C ILE A 6 2.42 8.12 22.14
N ARG A 7 1.94 9.28 21.70
CA ARG A 7 1.93 9.66 20.29
C ARG A 7 3.35 9.75 19.74
N ARG A 8 4.26 10.34 20.48
CA ARG A 8 5.67 10.48 20.08
C ARG A 8 6.33 9.11 19.90
N ILE A 9 6.12 8.22 20.86
CA ILE A 9 6.66 6.85 20.81
C ILE A 9 6.05 6.09 19.64
N PHE A 10 4.73 6.22 19.42
CA PHE A 10 4.04 5.58 18.32
C PHE A 10 4.64 5.99 16.96
N PHE A 11 4.82 7.29 16.73
CA PHE A 11 5.37 7.78 15.47
C PHE A 11 6.84 7.38 15.28
N ALA A 12 7.62 7.36 16.36
CA ALA A 12 9.01 6.91 16.29
C ALA A 12 9.10 5.43 15.93
N GLU A 13 8.28 4.58 16.55
CA GLU A 13 8.22 3.15 16.25
C GLU A 13 7.66 2.89 14.87
N LEU A 14 6.64 3.64 14.47
CA LEU A 14 6.05 3.54 13.14
C LEU A 14 7.11 3.81 12.07
N PHE A 15 7.87 4.89 12.23
CA PHE A 15 8.94 5.25 11.29
C PHE A 15 10.01 4.16 11.25
N ARG A 16 10.42 3.64 12.41
CA ARG A 16 11.43 2.58 12.49
C ARG A 16 10.93 1.31 11.77
N LEU A 17 9.70 0.90 12.02
CA LEU A 17 9.14 -0.31 11.42
C LEU A 17 8.95 -0.17 9.91
N VAL A 18 8.49 0.99 9.45
CA VAL A 18 8.39 1.27 8.02
C VAL A 18 9.77 1.17 7.37
N ARG A 19 10.79 1.69 8.04
CA ARG A 19 12.16 1.63 7.54
C ARG A 19 12.68 0.20 7.46
N VAL A 20 12.34 -0.64 8.44
CA VAL A 20 12.74 -2.06 8.48
C VAL A 20 12.06 -2.85 7.37
N VAL A 21 10.77 -2.61 7.12
CA VAL A 21 10.01 -3.33 6.10
C VAL A 21 10.11 -2.69 4.72
N TRP A 22 10.85 -1.59 4.59
CA TRP A 22 10.94 -0.83 3.34
C TRP A 22 11.31 -1.68 2.12
N PRO A 23 12.27 -2.62 2.20
CA PRO A 23 12.55 -3.48 1.05
C PRO A 23 11.34 -4.28 0.58
N ILE A 24 10.55 -4.82 1.51
CA ILE A 24 9.33 -5.56 1.17
C ILE A 24 8.26 -4.61 0.63
N LEU A 25 8.09 -3.48 1.29
CA LEU A 25 7.12 -2.46 0.89
C LEU A 25 7.42 -1.94 -0.52
N SER A 26 8.69 -1.66 -0.82
CA SER A 26 9.12 -1.23 -2.15
C SER A 26 8.83 -2.28 -3.19
N GLY A 27 9.11 -3.55 -2.88
CA GLY A 27 8.83 -4.67 -3.77
C GLY A 27 7.34 -4.79 -4.08
N VAL A 28 6.50 -4.64 -3.09
CA VAL A 28 5.04 -4.69 -3.26
C VAL A 28 4.55 -3.52 -4.11
N LEU A 29 5.07 -2.31 -3.85
CA LEU A 29 4.71 -1.13 -4.63
C LEU A 29 5.13 -1.29 -6.09
N LEU A 30 6.31 -1.84 -6.36
CA LEU A 30 6.75 -2.14 -7.72
C LEU A 30 5.87 -3.20 -8.39
N ALA A 31 5.44 -4.20 -7.61
CA ALA A 31 4.52 -5.23 -8.10
C ALA A 31 3.14 -4.68 -8.45
N MET A 32 2.79 -3.51 -7.92
CA MET A 32 1.55 -2.80 -8.27
C MET A 32 1.78 -1.85 -9.46
N VAL A 33 2.80 -1.01 -9.37
CA VAL A 33 3.06 0.06 -10.34
C VAL A 33 3.51 -0.52 -11.68
N GLY A 34 4.36 -1.56 -11.68
CA GLY A 34 4.82 -2.19 -12.90
C GLY A 34 3.66 -2.67 -13.78
N PRO A 35 2.84 -3.60 -13.29
CA PRO A 35 1.65 -4.04 -14.02
C PRO A 35 0.69 -2.89 -14.34
N GLY A 36 0.54 -1.92 -13.45
CA GLY A 36 -0.33 -0.76 -13.67
C GLY A 36 0.09 0.07 -14.87
N LEU A 37 1.38 0.35 -15.01
CA LEU A 37 1.90 1.07 -16.16
C LEU A 37 1.76 0.26 -17.45
N LEU A 38 1.93 -1.05 -17.36
CA LEU A 38 1.73 -1.94 -18.50
C LEU A 38 0.26 -1.93 -18.96
N ILE A 39 -0.67 -1.95 -18.03
CA ILE A 39 -2.10 -1.82 -18.33
C ILE A 39 -2.35 -0.49 -19.05
N GLY A 40 -1.78 0.60 -18.54
CA GLY A 40 -1.93 1.90 -19.16
C GLY A 40 -1.43 1.91 -20.60
N HIS A 41 -0.31 1.26 -20.87
CA HIS A 41 0.24 1.13 -22.21
C HIS A 41 -0.70 0.33 -23.13
N ILE A 42 -1.19 -0.82 -22.64
CA ILE A 42 -2.08 -1.69 -23.41
C ILE A 42 -3.40 -0.99 -23.71
N GLU A 43 -3.96 -0.29 -22.72
CA GLU A 43 -5.27 0.38 -22.84
C GLU A 43 -5.20 1.76 -23.49
N GLY A 44 -3.99 2.27 -23.71
CA GLY A 44 -3.82 3.60 -24.29
C GLY A 44 -4.12 4.74 -23.32
N TRP A 45 -3.96 4.50 -22.03
CA TRP A 45 -4.20 5.51 -20.99
C TRP A 45 -2.96 6.39 -20.79
N ARG A 46 -3.18 7.60 -20.28
CA ARG A 46 -2.08 8.44 -19.83
C ARG A 46 -1.45 7.83 -18.57
N ILE A 47 -0.17 8.14 -18.33
CA ILE A 47 0.56 7.64 -17.16
C ILE A 47 -0.17 8.00 -15.87
N VAL A 48 -0.68 9.22 -15.77
CA VAL A 48 -1.43 9.68 -14.59
C VAL A 48 -2.65 8.80 -14.33
N ASP A 49 -3.39 8.48 -15.40
CA ASP A 49 -4.58 7.61 -15.29
C ASP A 49 -4.20 6.19 -14.92
N ALA A 50 -3.09 5.68 -15.46
CA ALA A 50 -2.59 4.35 -15.13
C ALA A 50 -2.19 4.25 -13.65
N LEU A 51 -1.51 5.24 -13.12
CA LEU A 51 -1.12 5.28 -11.70
C LEU A 51 -2.35 5.42 -10.80
N TYR A 52 -3.27 6.28 -11.18
CA TYR A 52 -4.54 6.43 -10.47
C TYR A 52 -5.30 5.10 -10.40
N PHE A 53 -5.44 4.43 -11.54
CA PHE A 53 -6.09 3.11 -11.61
C PHE A 53 -5.38 2.09 -10.71
N THR A 54 -4.04 2.09 -10.72
CA THR A 54 -3.24 1.17 -9.94
C THR A 54 -3.57 1.28 -8.45
N PHE A 55 -3.59 2.48 -7.90
CA PHE A 55 -3.84 2.69 -6.48
C PHE A 55 -5.32 2.53 -6.13
N VAL A 56 -6.23 2.98 -6.98
CA VAL A 56 -7.66 2.77 -6.76
C VAL A 56 -7.99 1.29 -6.73
N THR A 57 -7.36 0.50 -7.60
CA THR A 57 -7.56 -0.95 -7.65
C THR A 57 -6.87 -1.64 -6.48
N GLY A 58 -5.60 -1.32 -6.23
CA GLY A 58 -4.83 -1.94 -5.16
C GLY A 58 -5.37 -1.65 -3.77
N LEU A 59 -5.88 -0.45 -3.54
CA LEU A 59 -6.49 -0.07 -2.27
C LEU A 59 -7.95 -0.50 -2.16
N THR A 60 -8.44 -1.26 -3.12
CA THR A 60 -9.81 -1.80 -3.16
C THR A 60 -10.90 -0.73 -3.21
N ILE A 61 -10.57 0.48 -3.68
CA ILE A 61 -11.56 1.55 -3.84
C ILE A 61 -12.51 1.23 -5.00
N GLY A 62 -11.93 0.95 -6.17
CA GLY A 62 -12.69 0.44 -7.31
C GLY A 62 -13.81 1.33 -7.79
N TYR A 63 -13.52 2.60 -8.09
CA TYR A 63 -14.57 3.53 -8.56
C TYR A 63 -15.25 3.09 -9.86
N GLY A 64 -14.55 2.34 -10.72
CA GLY A 64 -15.12 1.89 -11.99
C GLY A 64 -15.11 2.96 -13.08
N ASP A 65 -14.45 4.08 -12.86
CA ASP A 65 -14.28 5.14 -13.86
C ASP A 65 -13.25 4.77 -14.93
N LEU A 66 -12.28 3.94 -14.57
CA LEU A 66 -11.30 3.37 -15.48
C LEU A 66 -11.37 1.86 -15.36
N THR A 67 -11.74 1.19 -16.42
CA THR A 67 -11.84 -0.28 -16.45
C THR A 67 -11.10 -0.82 -17.66
N PRO A 68 -10.20 -1.83 -17.46
CA PRO A 68 -9.48 -2.41 -18.59
C PRO A 68 -10.41 -3.23 -19.48
N ARG A 69 -10.20 -3.16 -20.79
CA ARG A 69 -10.99 -3.87 -21.78
C ARG A 69 -10.30 -5.15 -22.27
N HIS A 70 -8.96 -5.16 -22.26
CA HIS A 70 -8.17 -6.29 -22.74
C HIS A 70 -8.07 -7.37 -21.66
N VAL A 71 -8.06 -8.62 -22.07
CA VAL A 71 -7.96 -9.76 -21.15
C VAL A 71 -6.66 -9.72 -20.36
N VAL A 72 -5.55 -9.41 -21.04
CA VAL A 72 -4.23 -9.31 -20.38
C VAL A 72 -4.26 -8.24 -19.30
N SER A 73 -4.84 -7.08 -19.60
CA SER A 73 -4.96 -5.99 -18.62
C SER A 73 -5.80 -6.40 -17.42
N ARG A 74 -6.87 -7.14 -17.64
CA ARG A 74 -7.74 -7.64 -16.57
C ARG A 74 -7.00 -8.60 -15.66
N LEU A 75 -6.16 -9.48 -16.22
CA LEU A 75 -5.33 -10.40 -15.44
C LEU A 75 -4.30 -9.62 -14.62
N LEU A 76 -3.67 -8.61 -15.22
CA LEU A 76 -2.72 -7.75 -14.51
C LEU A 76 -3.42 -6.97 -13.39
N ALA A 77 -4.65 -6.54 -13.60
CA ALA A 77 -5.43 -5.86 -12.57
C ALA A 77 -5.70 -6.77 -11.37
N VAL A 78 -5.94 -8.05 -11.58
CA VAL A 78 -6.10 -9.02 -10.50
C VAL A 78 -4.80 -9.13 -9.69
N MET A 79 -3.65 -9.16 -10.38
CA MET A 79 -2.35 -9.17 -9.70
C MET A 79 -2.15 -7.92 -8.85
N ILE A 80 -2.55 -6.76 -9.36
CA ILE A 80 -2.50 -5.50 -8.60
C ILE A 80 -3.37 -5.61 -7.34
N GLY A 81 -4.53 -6.21 -7.45
CA GLY A 81 -5.44 -6.42 -6.33
C GLY A 81 -4.80 -7.26 -5.23
N PHE A 82 -4.17 -8.38 -5.59
CA PHE A 82 -3.46 -9.21 -4.63
C PHE A 82 -2.30 -8.46 -3.97
N ALA A 83 -1.51 -7.74 -4.75
CA ALA A 83 -0.41 -6.93 -4.21
C ALA A 83 -0.93 -5.85 -3.27
N GLY A 84 -2.06 -5.23 -3.61
CA GLY A 84 -2.70 -4.22 -2.77
C GLY A 84 -3.19 -4.77 -1.44
N ILE A 85 -3.70 -6.00 -1.43
CA ILE A 85 -4.10 -6.68 -0.19
C ILE A 85 -2.88 -6.87 0.71
N VAL A 86 -1.75 -7.31 0.14
CA VAL A 86 -0.50 -7.46 0.87
C VAL A 86 -0.04 -6.10 1.43
N LEU A 87 -0.09 -5.06 0.61
CA LEU A 87 0.27 -3.70 1.03
C LEU A 87 -0.57 -3.24 2.21
N THR A 88 -1.89 -3.40 2.12
CA THR A 88 -2.81 -3.02 3.19
C THR A 88 -2.52 -3.81 4.47
N GLY A 89 -2.28 -5.11 4.34
CA GLY A 89 -1.93 -5.96 5.48
C GLY A 89 -0.61 -5.54 6.13
N LEU A 90 0.40 -5.19 5.33
CA LEU A 90 1.69 -4.70 5.85
C LEU A 90 1.52 -3.39 6.61
N VAL A 91 0.78 -2.45 6.05
CA VAL A 91 0.54 -1.15 6.71
C VAL A 91 -0.20 -1.36 8.01
N ALA A 92 -1.22 -2.21 8.03
CA ALA A 92 -1.97 -2.52 9.23
C ALA A 92 -1.08 -3.18 10.29
N ALA A 93 -0.26 -4.16 9.89
CA ALA A 93 0.63 -4.88 10.80
C ALA A 93 1.66 -3.95 11.43
N VAL A 94 2.27 -3.07 10.64
CA VAL A 94 3.24 -2.08 11.11
C VAL A 94 2.58 -1.12 12.09
N SER A 95 1.37 -0.65 11.79
CA SER A 95 0.64 0.27 12.64
C SER A 95 0.29 -0.35 13.99
N VAL A 96 -0.17 -1.61 13.98
CA VAL A 96 -0.50 -2.35 15.20
C VAL A 96 0.75 -2.56 16.06
N GLU A 97 1.86 -2.94 15.43
CA GLU A 97 3.11 -3.17 16.16
C GLU A 97 3.66 -1.87 16.77
N ALA A 98 3.55 -0.76 16.06
CA ALA A 98 3.94 0.55 16.58
C ALA A 98 3.09 0.94 17.80
N LEU A 99 1.79 0.65 17.74
CA LEU A 99 0.89 0.88 18.87
C LEU A 99 1.24 0.01 20.07
N ARG A 100 1.56 -1.26 19.84
CA ARG A 100 1.98 -2.18 20.90
C ARG A 100 3.27 -1.71 21.57
N ALA A 101 4.23 -1.25 20.78
CA ALA A 101 5.49 -0.72 21.30
C ALA A 101 5.27 0.51 22.17
N ALA A 102 4.39 1.42 21.72
CA ALA A 102 4.03 2.61 22.50
C ALA A 102 3.33 2.24 23.81
N GLY A 103 2.44 1.24 23.77
CA GLY A 103 1.76 0.74 24.96
C GLY A 103 2.71 0.10 25.95
N ARG A 104 3.68 -0.70 25.46
CA ARG A 104 4.69 -1.32 26.32
C ARG A 104 5.52 -0.27 27.04
N ASP A 105 5.98 0.74 26.32
CA ASP A 105 6.79 1.81 26.90
C ASP A 105 5.98 2.60 27.94
N SER A 106 4.67 2.74 27.74
CA SER A 106 3.82 3.50 28.66
C SER A 106 3.58 2.77 29.99
N THR A 107 3.76 1.45 30.04
CA THR A 107 3.57 0.66 31.27
C THR A 107 4.84 0.49 32.11
N GLN A 108 5.96 0.92 31.59
CA GLN A 108 7.24 0.92 32.29
C GLN A 108 7.53 2.32 32.87
#